data_454d271aa769070e4d358d9abe98832f
#
_entry.id   454d271aa769070e4d358d9abe98832f
#
_cell.length_a   1.000
_cell.length_b   1.000
_cell.length_c   1.000
_cell.angle_alpha   90.00
_cell.angle_beta   90.00
_cell.angle_gamma   90.00
#
_symmetry.space_group_name_H-M   'P 1'
#
loop_
_entity.id
_entity.type
_entity.pdbx_description
1 polymer ?
#
loop_
_entity_poly.entity_id
_entity_poly.type
_entity_poly.pdbx_seq_one_letter_code
_entity_poly.pdbx_strand_id
1 'polypeptide(L)'
;EKVSEEKRSSIVNYAKTFEGTRYKFGGTSKKGMDCSGLVFTAFNKENIALPRISRDMAKKGKRISLSQSSEGDLVFFRTNKSRTAINHVGLVIKSQSGEILFIHSTTSKGVIISSLEENYWKKAFVEVRRVI
;
A
#
# COMPACT_ATOMS: atom_id res chain seq x y z
N GLU A 1 15.36 -12.08 5.55
CA GLU A 1 15.37 -12.44 6.97
C GLU A 1 14.04 -12.97 7.44
N LYS A 2 14.13 -13.98 8.28
CA LYS A 2 12.92 -14.61 8.79
C LYS A 2 12.10 -13.63 9.65
N VAL A 3 12.75 -12.83 10.48
CA VAL A 3 12.05 -11.86 11.34
C VAL A 3 11.34 -10.82 10.50
N SER A 4 12.01 -10.33 9.44
CA SER A 4 11.39 -9.35 8.54
C SER A 4 10.22 -9.97 7.79
N GLU A 5 10.33 -11.22 7.37
CA GLU A 5 9.24 -11.91 6.69
C GLU A 5 8.04 -12.06 7.59
N GLU A 6 8.29 -12.40 8.88
CA GLU A 6 7.19 -12.54 9.83
C GLU A 6 6.50 -11.21 10.08
N LYS A 7 7.26 -10.12 10.17
CA LYS A 7 6.67 -8.80 10.35
C LYS A 7 5.87 -8.38 9.13
N ARG A 8 6.38 -8.63 7.93
CA ARG A 8 5.66 -8.30 6.71
C ARG A 8 4.34 -9.06 6.63
N SER A 9 4.37 -10.35 6.99
CA SER A 9 3.18 -11.16 6.99
C SER A 9 2.15 -10.65 8.02
N SER A 10 2.62 -10.27 9.20
CA SER A 10 1.77 -9.69 10.23
C SER A 10 1.12 -8.40 9.77
N ILE A 11 1.90 -7.52 9.13
CA ILE A 11 1.40 -6.25 8.61
C ILE A 11 0.32 -6.48 7.56
N VAL A 12 0.57 -7.41 6.63
CA VAL A 12 -0.38 -7.73 5.57
C VAL A 12 -1.67 -8.29 6.16
N ASN A 13 -1.56 -9.23 7.09
CA ASN A 13 -2.74 -9.84 7.71
C ASN A 13 -3.56 -8.80 8.47
N TYR A 14 -2.89 -7.89 9.15
CA TYR A 14 -3.59 -6.83 9.87
C TYR A 14 -4.30 -5.88 8.90
N ALA A 15 -3.63 -5.49 7.82
CA ALA A 15 -4.25 -4.63 6.81
C ALA A 15 -5.51 -5.28 6.23
N LYS A 16 -5.49 -6.59 6.01
CA LYS A 16 -6.64 -7.30 5.46
C LYS A 16 -7.87 -7.22 6.37
N THR A 17 -7.68 -7.04 7.67
CA THR A 17 -8.82 -6.92 8.59
C THR A 17 -9.61 -5.63 8.36
N PHE A 18 -9.05 -4.68 7.62
CA PHE A 18 -9.73 -3.42 7.30
C PHE A 18 -10.47 -3.46 5.96
N GLU A 19 -10.43 -4.59 5.25
CA GLU A 19 -11.13 -4.69 3.97
C GLU A 19 -12.60 -4.35 4.15
N GLY A 20 -13.13 -3.48 3.27
CA GLY A 20 -14.50 -3.02 3.38
C GLY A 20 -14.68 -1.73 4.18
N THR A 21 -13.64 -1.27 4.86
CA THR A 21 -13.72 0.00 5.59
C THR A 21 -13.88 1.14 4.59
N ARG A 22 -14.79 2.07 4.89
CA ARG A 22 -15.06 3.19 3.99
C ARG A 22 -13.88 4.16 3.95
N TYR A 23 -13.84 4.92 2.86
CA TYR A 23 -12.84 5.96 2.71
C TYR A 23 -13.19 7.16 3.61
N LYS A 24 -12.15 7.73 4.25
CA LYS A 24 -12.30 8.96 5.01
C LYS A 24 -10.97 9.69 5.00
N PHE A 25 -10.94 10.89 4.45
CA PHE A 25 -9.72 11.67 4.40
C PHE A 25 -9.16 11.87 5.81
N GLY A 26 -7.89 11.56 6.00
CA GLY A 26 -7.24 11.66 7.30
C GLY A 26 -7.54 10.52 8.25
N GLY A 27 -8.35 9.54 7.84
CA GLY A 27 -8.77 8.46 8.73
C GLY A 27 -7.75 7.35 8.87
N THR A 28 -7.72 6.73 10.07
CA THR A 28 -6.78 5.66 10.40
C THR A 28 -7.44 4.53 11.20
N SER A 29 -8.77 4.41 11.15
CA SER A 29 -9.47 3.41 11.94
C SER A 29 -10.58 2.76 11.12
N LYS A 30 -11.26 1.78 11.72
CA LYS A 30 -12.40 1.13 11.07
C LYS A 30 -13.57 2.07 10.81
N LYS A 31 -13.54 3.28 11.35
CA LYS A 31 -14.53 4.29 11.06
C LYS A 31 -14.30 4.98 9.72
N GLY A 32 -13.15 4.79 9.15
CA GLY A 32 -12.79 5.32 7.85
C GLY A 32 -11.29 5.47 7.74
N MET A 33 -10.75 5.24 6.53
CA MET A 33 -9.30 5.32 6.26
C MET A 33 -9.05 5.93 4.90
N ASP A 34 -8.00 6.75 4.78
CA ASP A 34 -7.52 7.12 3.46
C ASP A 34 -6.40 6.15 3.06
N CYS A 35 -5.81 6.35 1.87
CA CYS A 35 -4.86 5.39 1.33
C CYS A 35 -3.63 5.23 2.22
N SER A 36 -3.02 6.34 2.61
CA SER A 36 -1.84 6.29 3.46
C SER A 36 -2.20 5.94 4.90
N GLY A 37 -3.43 6.24 5.33
CA GLY A 37 -3.90 5.88 6.67
C GLY A 37 -3.92 4.38 6.90
N LEU A 38 -4.35 3.63 5.89
CA LEU A 38 -4.35 2.18 5.96
C LEU A 38 -2.92 1.64 6.14
N VAL A 39 -2.00 2.12 5.31
CA VAL A 39 -0.61 1.67 5.35
C VAL A 39 0.07 2.10 6.65
N PHE A 40 -0.13 3.36 7.04
CA PHE A 40 0.39 3.91 8.29
C PHE A 40 -0.03 3.05 9.48
N THR A 41 -1.32 2.73 9.55
CA THR A 41 -1.89 1.94 10.64
C THR A 41 -1.35 0.51 10.65
N ALA A 42 -1.24 -0.09 9.46
CA ALA A 42 -0.77 -1.47 9.35
C ALA A 42 0.68 -1.61 9.84
N PHE A 43 1.56 -0.68 9.42
CA PHE A 43 2.96 -0.73 9.84
C PHE A 43 3.14 -0.38 11.30
N ASN A 44 2.27 0.49 11.82
CA ASN A 44 2.36 0.89 13.21
C ASN A 44 2.09 -0.28 14.18
N LYS A 45 1.36 -1.28 13.71
CA LYS A 45 1.13 -2.50 14.51
C LYS A 45 2.45 -3.17 14.88
N GLU A 46 3.45 -3.10 14.00
CA GLU A 46 4.76 -3.69 14.25
C GLU A 46 5.78 -2.64 14.71
N ASN A 47 5.27 -1.51 15.21
CA ASN A 47 6.10 -0.41 15.74
C ASN A 47 7.02 0.20 14.69
N ILE A 48 6.59 0.16 13.43
CA ILE A 48 7.32 0.78 12.34
C ILE A 48 6.60 2.07 11.98
N ALA A 49 7.22 3.20 12.33
CA ALA A 49 6.64 4.51 12.06
C ALA A 49 6.92 4.93 10.63
N LEU A 50 5.86 5.17 9.85
CA LEU A 50 5.97 5.68 8.50
C LEU A 50 5.50 7.14 8.47
N PRO A 51 5.97 7.93 7.50
CA PRO A 51 5.36 9.25 7.28
C PRO A 51 3.86 9.07 7.02
N ARG A 52 3.08 10.11 7.32
CA ARG A 52 1.62 10.00 7.26
C ARG A 52 1.06 10.04 5.83
N ILE A 53 1.75 10.67 4.89
CA ILE A 53 1.21 10.84 3.54
C ILE A 53 2.02 10.06 2.51
N SER A 54 1.35 9.65 1.43
CA SER A 54 1.93 8.76 0.42
C SER A 54 3.20 9.32 -0.22
N ARG A 55 3.20 10.61 -0.53
CA ARG A 55 4.36 11.25 -1.16
C ARG A 55 5.62 11.10 -0.32
N ASP A 56 5.47 11.23 1.00
CA ASP A 56 6.60 11.12 1.91
C ASP A 56 6.97 9.66 2.17
N MET A 57 5.99 8.76 2.17
CA MET A 57 6.26 7.33 2.28
C MET A 57 7.15 6.86 1.12
N ALA A 58 6.99 7.46 -0.05
CA ALA A 58 7.77 7.09 -1.23
C ALA A 58 9.24 7.49 -1.13
N LYS A 59 9.63 8.14 -0.04
CA LYS A 59 11.03 8.48 0.24
C LYS A 59 11.67 7.52 1.23
N LYS A 60 10.91 6.55 1.71
CA LYS A 60 11.39 5.61 2.72
C LYS A 60 11.78 4.28 2.09
N GLY A 61 12.64 3.57 2.77
CA GLY A 61 13.04 2.25 2.33
C GLY A 61 13.84 2.27 1.05
N LYS A 62 13.81 1.14 0.37
CA LYS A 62 14.60 0.91 -0.83
C LYS A 62 13.68 0.65 -2.01
N ARG A 63 13.92 1.36 -3.10
CA ARG A 63 13.18 1.10 -4.35
C ARG A 63 13.60 -0.26 -4.89
N ILE A 64 12.61 -1.07 -5.28
CA ILE A 64 12.88 -2.38 -5.85
C ILE A 64 12.15 -2.52 -7.18
N SER A 65 12.61 -3.47 -8.00
CA SER A 65 11.96 -3.74 -9.26
C SER A 65 10.62 -4.44 -9.02
N LEU A 66 9.71 -4.28 -9.97
CA LEU A 66 8.40 -4.90 -9.89
C LEU A 66 8.51 -6.43 -9.81
N SER A 67 9.46 -6.99 -10.55
CA SER A 67 9.65 -8.45 -10.57
C SER A 67 10.15 -9.00 -9.24
N GLN A 68 10.71 -8.17 -8.39
CA GLN A 68 11.22 -8.58 -7.08
C GLN A 68 10.29 -8.22 -5.94
N SER A 69 9.12 -7.65 -6.24
CA SER A 69 8.17 -7.28 -5.21
C SER A 69 7.65 -8.51 -4.48
N SER A 70 7.32 -8.34 -3.20
CA SER A 70 6.73 -9.42 -2.40
C SER A 70 5.77 -8.82 -1.39
N GLU A 71 5.05 -9.69 -0.67
CA GLU A 71 4.09 -9.20 0.31
C GLU A 71 4.77 -8.29 1.32
N GLY A 72 4.07 -7.24 1.70
CA GLY A 72 4.60 -6.27 2.65
C GLY A 72 5.30 -5.08 2.01
N ASP A 73 5.56 -5.13 0.70
CA ASP A 73 6.13 -3.99 0.00
C ASP A 73 5.06 -2.93 -0.25
N LEU A 74 5.50 -1.68 -0.41
CA LEU A 74 4.61 -0.57 -0.72
C LEU A 74 4.60 -0.32 -2.23
N VAL A 75 3.41 -0.12 -2.77
CA VAL A 75 3.26 0.18 -4.19
C VAL A 75 2.65 1.58 -4.31
N PHE A 76 3.24 2.41 -5.17
CA PHE A 76 2.91 3.83 -5.27
C PHE A 76 2.35 4.17 -6.64
N PHE A 77 1.40 5.11 -6.64
CA PHE A 77 0.66 5.50 -7.83
C PHE A 77 0.53 7.00 -7.97
N ARG A 78 0.31 7.41 -9.20
CA ARG A 78 -0.04 8.77 -9.55
C ARG A 78 -1.35 8.69 -10.32
N THR A 79 -2.46 8.90 -9.62
CA THR A 79 -3.80 8.65 -10.18
C THR A 79 -4.40 9.84 -10.91
N ASN A 80 -3.80 11.01 -10.78
CA ASN A 80 -4.27 12.20 -11.48
C ASN A 80 -3.23 12.61 -12.51
N LYS A 81 -3.61 12.61 -13.79
CA LYS A 81 -2.69 12.92 -14.88
C LYS A 81 -2.09 14.31 -14.80
N SER A 82 -2.79 15.27 -14.20
CA SER A 82 -2.29 16.62 -14.06
C SER A 82 -1.29 16.77 -12.93
N ARG A 83 -1.15 15.76 -12.08
CA ARG A 83 -0.22 15.79 -10.96
C ARG A 83 1.11 15.18 -11.37
N THR A 84 2.20 15.73 -10.82
CA THR A 84 3.53 15.21 -11.05
C THR A 84 4.04 14.39 -9.86
N ALA A 85 3.32 14.42 -8.74
CA ALA A 85 3.73 13.75 -7.51
C ALA A 85 2.88 12.52 -7.23
N ILE A 86 3.48 11.56 -6.52
CA ILE A 86 2.76 10.39 -6.02
C ILE A 86 1.64 10.86 -5.10
N ASN A 87 0.44 10.32 -5.30
CA ASN A 87 -0.71 10.68 -4.50
C ASN A 87 -1.51 9.48 -3.98
N HIS A 88 -1.03 8.26 -4.21
CA HIS A 88 -1.74 7.06 -3.75
C HIS A 88 -0.74 5.97 -3.41
N VAL A 89 -1.08 5.16 -2.40
CA VAL A 89 -0.22 4.07 -1.96
C VAL A 89 -1.08 2.87 -1.61
N GLY A 90 -0.52 1.68 -1.86
CA GLY A 90 -1.13 0.41 -1.46
C GLY A 90 -0.08 -0.50 -0.87
N LEU A 91 -0.55 -1.58 -0.30
CA LEU A 91 0.30 -2.59 0.34
C LEU A 91 0.19 -3.88 -0.46
N VAL A 92 1.32 -4.38 -0.96
CA VAL A 92 1.35 -5.65 -1.71
C VAL A 92 0.98 -6.78 -0.75
N ILE A 93 -0.03 -7.56 -1.11
CA ILE A 93 -0.44 -8.71 -0.30
C ILE A 93 -0.08 -10.03 -0.95
N LYS A 94 0.22 -10.01 -2.26
CA LYS A 94 0.60 -11.22 -2.98
C LYS A 94 1.36 -10.82 -4.24
N SER A 95 2.47 -11.51 -4.49
CA SER A 95 3.22 -11.35 -5.72
C SER A 95 3.62 -12.74 -6.17
N GLN A 96 2.97 -13.25 -7.22
CA GLN A 96 3.17 -14.61 -7.67
C GLN A 96 2.88 -14.71 -9.16
N SER A 97 3.81 -15.31 -9.90
CA SER A 97 3.62 -15.60 -11.32
C SER A 97 3.27 -14.35 -12.13
N GLY A 98 3.87 -13.23 -11.79
CA GLY A 98 3.64 -11.98 -12.51
C GLY A 98 2.42 -11.20 -12.07
N GLU A 99 1.58 -11.78 -11.21
CA GLU A 99 0.41 -11.08 -10.69
C GLU A 99 0.75 -10.45 -9.35
N ILE A 100 0.44 -9.16 -9.23
CA ILE A 100 0.62 -8.45 -7.97
C ILE A 100 -0.73 -7.94 -7.49
N LEU A 101 -1.13 -8.43 -6.33
CA LEU A 101 -2.35 -7.97 -5.67
C LEU A 101 -1.97 -7.04 -4.53
N PHE A 102 -2.72 -5.97 -4.37
CA PHE A 102 -2.45 -5.01 -3.30
C PHE A 102 -3.75 -4.55 -2.65
N ILE A 103 -3.67 -4.25 -1.35
CA ILE A 103 -4.79 -3.72 -0.60
C ILE A 103 -4.58 -2.23 -0.44
N HIS A 104 -5.65 -1.46 -0.65
CA HIS A 104 -5.57 0.00 -0.62
C HIS A 104 -6.95 0.60 -0.39
N SER A 105 -6.98 1.83 0.13
CA SER A 105 -8.23 2.53 0.37
C SER A 105 -8.51 3.50 -0.78
N THR A 106 -9.65 3.31 -1.44
CA THR A 106 -10.05 4.13 -2.58
C THR A 106 -11.19 5.05 -2.18
N THR A 107 -11.27 6.21 -2.83
CA THR A 107 -12.30 7.20 -2.49
C THR A 107 -13.71 6.70 -2.75
N SER A 108 -13.90 5.87 -3.78
CA SER A 108 -15.24 5.43 -4.16
C SER A 108 -15.66 4.11 -3.54
N LYS A 109 -14.72 3.24 -3.18
CA LYS A 109 -15.04 1.89 -2.72
C LYS A 109 -14.46 1.56 -1.34
N GLY A 110 -13.67 2.47 -0.76
CA GLY A 110 -13.00 2.20 0.49
C GLY A 110 -11.85 1.22 0.32
N VAL A 111 -11.62 0.41 1.33
CA VAL A 111 -10.49 -0.53 1.34
C VAL A 111 -10.86 -1.76 0.52
N ILE A 112 -10.13 -1.95 -0.57
CA ILE A 112 -10.34 -3.07 -1.49
C ILE A 112 -9.01 -3.68 -1.89
N ILE A 113 -9.07 -4.85 -2.52
CA ILE A 113 -7.92 -5.51 -3.10
C ILE A 113 -8.02 -5.38 -4.62
N SER A 114 -6.94 -4.94 -5.23
CA SER A 114 -6.87 -4.76 -6.68
C SER A 114 -5.64 -5.45 -7.24
N SER A 115 -5.58 -5.59 -8.56
CA SER A 115 -4.46 -6.17 -9.27
C SER A 115 -3.75 -5.11 -10.10
N LEU A 116 -2.42 -5.16 -10.17
CA LEU A 116 -1.66 -4.28 -11.06
C LEU A 116 -1.89 -4.58 -12.53
N GLU A 117 -2.58 -5.67 -12.84
CA GLU A 117 -2.97 -5.95 -14.23
C GLU A 117 -4.20 -5.18 -14.65
N GLU A 118 -4.95 -4.61 -13.71
CA GLU A 118 -6.08 -3.75 -14.05
C GLU A 118 -5.57 -2.49 -14.72
N ASN A 119 -6.14 -2.14 -15.85
CA ASN A 119 -5.64 -1.03 -16.67
C ASN A 119 -5.46 0.27 -15.89
N TYR A 120 -6.43 0.60 -15.06
CA TYR A 120 -6.36 1.85 -14.30
C TYR A 120 -5.11 1.90 -13.43
N TRP A 121 -4.85 0.84 -12.68
CA TRP A 121 -3.72 0.81 -11.75
C TRP A 121 -2.40 0.60 -12.47
N LYS A 122 -2.40 -0.17 -13.55
CA LYS A 122 -1.22 -0.37 -14.36
C LYS A 122 -0.70 0.95 -14.93
N LYS A 123 -1.62 1.80 -15.40
CA LYS A 123 -1.24 3.10 -15.97
C LYS A 123 -0.82 4.09 -14.91
N ALA A 124 -1.38 4.00 -13.71
CA ALA A 124 -1.06 4.92 -12.62
C ALA A 124 0.20 4.54 -11.85
N PHE A 125 0.68 3.33 -12.03
CA PHE A 125 1.82 2.80 -11.29
C PHE A 125 3.08 3.63 -11.45
N VAL A 126 3.79 3.86 -10.33
CA VAL A 126 5.05 4.60 -10.33
C VAL A 126 6.21 3.71 -9.87
N GLU A 127 6.12 3.14 -8.68
CA GLU A 127 7.25 2.37 -8.14
C GLU A 127 6.82 1.50 -6.95
N VAL A 128 7.71 0.57 -6.60
CA VAL A 128 7.58 -0.30 -5.42
C VAL A 128 8.74 -0.01 -4.50
N ARG A 129 8.47 0.02 -3.19
CA ARG A 129 9.52 0.20 -2.18
C ARG A 129 9.39 -0.82 -1.07
N ARG A 130 10.53 -1.24 -0.55
CA ARG A 130 10.60 -2.16 0.59
C ARG A 130 11.11 -1.42 1.80
N VAL A 131 10.27 -1.37 2.85
CA VAL A 131 10.62 -0.68 4.08
C VAL A 131 11.34 -1.62 5.05
N ILE A 132 10.88 -2.88 5.09
CA ILE A 132 11.51 -3.89 5.95
C ILE A 132 11.69 -5.20 5.23
#